data_f0c06bb084caa948b768b3dd6d15175c
#
_entry.id   f0c06bb084caa948b768b3dd6d15175c
#
_cell.length_a   1.000
_cell.length_b   1.000
_cell.length_c   1.000
_cell.angle_alpha   90.00
_cell.angle_beta   90.00
_cell.angle_gamma   90.00
#
_symmetry.space_group_name_H-M   'P 1'
#
loop_
_entity.id
_entity.type
_entity.pdbx_description
1 polymer ?
#
loop_
_entity_poly.entity_id
_entity_poly.type
_entity_poly.pdbx_seq_one_letter_code
_entity_poly.pdbx_strand_id
1 'polypeptide(L)'
;MTTPATETTTLCDAVLNEVERAVVGKRAALTLILTTVLANGHVLIEDLPGMGKTLIARSFAAALGLRFTRVQFTPDLLPADLLGSTIYDMRSAQFEFRRGPIFTNMLMADEINRTPPKTQAALLEAMAE
;
A
#
# COMPACT_ATOMS: atom_id res chain seq x y z
N MET A 1 -18.65 31.06 -3.87
CA MET A 1 -18.67 29.86 -4.72
C MET A 1 -17.29 29.23 -4.74
N THR A 2 -17.18 27.98 -4.31
CA THR A 2 -15.93 27.25 -4.33
C THR A 2 -15.68 26.63 -5.70
N THR A 3 -14.43 26.69 -6.20
CA THR A 3 -14.04 26.00 -7.42
C THR A 3 -13.72 24.54 -7.12
N PRO A 4 -13.76 23.61 -8.11
CA PRO A 4 -13.33 22.23 -7.89
C PRO A 4 -11.91 22.11 -7.34
N ALA A 5 -10.99 22.99 -7.78
CA ALA A 5 -9.62 23.01 -7.26
C ALA A 5 -9.58 23.39 -5.78
N THR A 6 -10.39 24.35 -5.36
CA THR A 6 -10.49 24.75 -3.95
C THR A 6 -11.07 23.64 -3.09
N GLU A 7 -12.10 22.95 -3.58
CA GLU A 7 -12.70 21.82 -2.88
C GLU A 7 -11.69 20.67 -2.73
N THR A 8 -10.93 20.36 -3.77
CA THR A 8 -9.88 19.34 -3.72
C THR A 8 -8.81 19.69 -2.70
N THR A 9 -8.36 20.96 -2.68
CA THR A 9 -7.37 21.43 -1.70
C THR A 9 -7.89 21.29 -0.28
N THR A 10 -9.15 21.64 -0.05
CA THR A 10 -9.78 21.52 1.28
C THR A 10 -9.84 20.05 1.73
N LEU A 11 -10.21 19.14 0.84
CA LEU A 11 -10.25 17.71 1.13
C LEU A 11 -8.85 17.15 1.41
N CYS A 12 -7.85 17.54 0.64
CA CYS A 12 -6.46 17.15 0.86
C CYS A 12 -5.94 17.62 2.21
N ASP A 13 -6.23 18.87 2.57
CA ASP A 13 -5.85 19.42 3.87
C ASP A 13 -6.53 18.67 5.02
N ALA A 14 -7.79 18.29 4.85
CA ALA A 14 -8.51 17.50 5.84
C ALA A 14 -7.87 16.11 6.03
N VAL A 15 -7.47 15.45 4.95
CA VAL A 15 -6.77 14.16 5.02
C VAL A 15 -5.43 14.31 5.72
N LEU A 16 -4.64 15.32 5.35
CA LEU A 16 -3.34 15.55 5.97
C LEU A 16 -3.47 15.91 7.45
N ASN A 17 -4.46 16.70 7.82
CA ASN A 17 -4.71 17.01 9.22
C ASN A 17 -5.07 15.78 10.03
N GLU A 18 -5.86 14.87 9.45
CA GLU A 18 -6.23 13.63 10.11
C GLU A 18 -5.02 12.71 10.30
N VAL A 19 -4.17 12.59 9.28
CA VAL A 19 -2.94 11.80 9.37
C VAL A 19 -1.97 12.38 10.40
N GLU A 20 -1.86 13.71 10.46
CA GLU A 20 -0.99 14.39 11.41
C GLU A 20 -1.40 14.21 12.87
N ARG A 21 -2.62 13.80 13.14
CA ARG A 21 -3.04 13.44 14.50
C ARG A 21 -2.21 12.27 15.05
N ALA A 22 -1.77 11.38 14.18
CA ALA A 22 -0.94 10.22 14.55
C ALA A 22 0.54 10.44 14.23
N VAL A 23 0.86 11.23 13.22
CA VAL A 23 2.23 11.43 12.69
C VAL A 23 2.55 12.91 12.72
N VAL A 24 3.21 13.35 13.77
CA VAL A 24 3.49 14.78 14.02
C VAL A 24 4.78 15.22 13.34
N GLY A 25 4.76 16.43 12.76
CA GLY A 25 5.98 17.10 12.32
C GLY A 25 6.53 16.68 10.97
N LYS A 26 5.73 15.99 10.14
CA LYS A 26 6.16 15.47 8.83
C LYS A 26 5.30 15.96 7.67
N ARG A 27 4.73 17.16 7.78
CA ARG A 27 3.76 17.70 6.79
C ARG A 27 4.27 17.62 5.35
N ALA A 28 5.53 18.01 5.10
CA ALA A 28 6.10 17.99 3.75
C ALA A 28 6.16 16.58 3.17
N ALA A 29 6.64 15.61 3.95
CA ALA A 29 6.70 14.21 3.53
C ALA A 29 5.30 13.64 3.33
N LEU A 30 4.37 13.93 4.22
CA LEU A 30 2.98 13.46 4.11
C LEU A 30 2.29 14.04 2.88
N THR A 31 2.58 15.28 2.51
CA THR A 31 2.05 15.91 1.31
C THR A 31 2.53 15.20 0.05
N LEU A 32 3.80 14.80 0.00
CA LEU A 32 4.35 14.02 -1.12
C LEU A 32 3.68 12.66 -1.24
N ILE A 33 3.44 11.99 -0.11
CA ILE A 33 2.77 10.68 -0.09
C ILE A 33 1.35 10.81 -0.61
N LEU A 34 0.59 11.79 -0.12
CA LEU A 34 -0.78 12.02 -0.57
C LEU A 34 -0.82 12.33 -2.07
N THR A 35 0.09 13.17 -2.56
CA THR A 35 0.20 13.50 -3.98
C THR A 35 0.40 12.23 -4.81
N THR A 36 1.28 11.34 -4.37
CA THR A 36 1.56 10.08 -5.05
C THR A 36 0.34 9.17 -5.07
N VAL A 37 -0.36 9.07 -3.95
CA VAL A 37 -1.60 8.27 -3.86
C VAL A 37 -2.66 8.80 -4.81
N LEU A 38 -2.86 10.11 -4.85
CA LEU A 38 -3.85 10.74 -5.75
C LEU A 38 -3.48 10.57 -7.22
N ALA A 39 -2.19 10.51 -7.52
CA ALA A 39 -1.70 10.27 -8.88
C ALA A 39 -1.68 8.78 -9.25
N ASN A 40 -2.19 7.90 -8.39
CA ASN A 40 -2.18 6.45 -8.55
C ASN A 40 -0.77 5.89 -8.72
N GLY A 41 0.18 6.47 -8.00
CA GLY A 41 1.58 6.08 -8.03
C GLY A 41 1.98 5.23 -6.84
N HIS A 42 3.28 5.05 -6.69
CA HIS A 42 3.88 4.25 -5.61
C HIS A 42 4.93 5.07 -4.87
N VAL A 43 5.11 4.79 -3.59
CA VAL A 43 6.03 5.50 -2.71
C VAL A 43 7.09 4.54 -2.22
N LEU A 44 8.35 4.94 -2.30
CA LEU A 44 9.44 4.26 -1.63
C LEU A 44 9.84 5.07 -0.40
N ILE A 45 9.75 4.43 0.77
CA ILE A 45 10.17 5.06 2.02
C ILE A 45 11.47 4.41 2.47
N GLU A 46 12.54 5.18 2.44
CA GLU A 46 13.85 4.77 2.95
C GLU A 46 14.10 5.51 4.25
N ASP A 47 14.25 4.78 5.33
CA ASP A 47 14.49 5.38 6.62
C ASP A 47 15.02 4.33 7.60
N LEU A 48 15.47 4.80 8.77
CA LEU A 48 15.92 3.91 9.83
C LEU A 48 14.76 3.09 10.39
N PRO A 49 15.01 1.86 10.85
CA PRO A 49 13.98 1.03 11.49
C PRO A 49 13.33 1.76 12.67
N GLY A 50 12.02 1.61 12.80
CA GLY A 50 11.28 2.20 13.91
C GLY A 50 10.85 3.64 13.73
N MET A 51 10.94 4.19 12.51
CA MET A 51 10.57 5.58 12.23
C MET A 51 9.09 5.78 11.87
N GLY A 52 8.24 4.81 12.18
CA GLY A 52 6.80 4.97 12.02
C GLY A 52 6.26 4.78 10.63
N LYS A 53 6.97 4.08 9.74
CA LYS A 53 6.54 3.83 8.36
C LYS A 53 5.16 3.15 8.29
N THR A 54 4.95 2.13 9.09
CA THR A 54 3.67 1.41 9.16
C THR A 54 2.56 2.32 9.66
N LEU A 55 2.84 3.16 10.65
CA LEU A 55 1.87 4.10 11.19
C LEU A 55 1.44 5.11 10.12
N ILE A 56 2.38 5.63 9.34
CA ILE A 56 2.08 6.55 8.24
C ILE A 56 1.14 5.88 7.23
N ALA A 57 1.48 4.68 6.77
CA ALA A 57 0.68 3.95 5.78
C ALA A 57 -0.72 3.65 6.30
N ARG A 58 -0.84 3.17 7.53
CA ARG A 58 -2.13 2.89 8.16
C ARG A 58 -2.98 4.13 8.34
N SER A 59 -2.35 5.24 8.72
CA SER A 59 -3.05 6.50 8.93
C SER A 59 -3.64 7.04 7.63
N PHE A 60 -2.90 6.96 6.52
CA PHE A 60 -3.42 7.32 5.21
C PHE A 60 -4.56 6.40 4.77
N ALA A 61 -4.40 5.10 4.93
CA ALA A 61 -5.44 4.14 4.57
C ALA A 61 -6.73 4.41 5.36
N ALA A 62 -6.62 4.65 6.65
CA ALA A 62 -7.76 4.97 7.50
C ALA A 62 -8.42 6.28 7.09
N ALA A 63 -7.64 7.34 6.88
CA ALA A 63 -8.15 8.66 6.50
C ALA A 63 -8.82 8.65 5.12
N LEU A 64 -8.34 7.83 4.20
CA LEU A 64 -8.87 7.73 2.84
C LEU A 64 -9.92 6.62 2.68
N GLY A 65 -10.20 5.86 3.72
CA GLY A 65 -11.16 4.75 3.65
C GLY A 65 -10.68 3.59 2.79
N LEU A 66 -9.38 3.35 2.73
CA LEU A 66 -8.79 2.31 1.89
C LEU A 66 -8.49 1.05 2.71
N ARG A 67 -8.57 -0.10 2.03
CA ARG A 67 -8.10 -1.36 2.61
C ARG A 67 -6.58 -1.35 2.64
N PHE A 68 -6.03 -1.58 3.82
CA PHE A 68 -4.59 -1.64 4.06
C PHE A 68 -4.15 -3.09 4.26
N THR A 69 -3.07 -3.47 3.59
CA THR A 69 -2.45 -4.79 3.78
C THR A 69 -0.93 -4.60 3.89
N ARG A 70 -0.34 -5.23 4.88
CA ARG A 70 1.11 -5.25 5.06
C ARG A 70 1.64 -6.63 4.75
N VAL A 71 2.70 -6.69 3.94
CA VAL A 71 3.41 -7.93 3.64
C VAL A 71 4.87 -7.75 4.04
N GLN A 72 5.36 -8.67 4.86
CA GLN A 72 6.77 -8.76 5.18
C GLN A 72 7.45 -9.64 4.15
N PHE A 73 8.40 -9.07 3.40
CA PHE A 73 9.14 -9.82 2.40
C PHE A 73 10.27 -10.57 3.09
N THR A 74 10.33 -11.88 2.81
CA THR A 74 11.30 -12.80 3.40
C THR A 74 12.03 -13.56 2.29
N PRO A 75 13.19 -14.19 2.58
CA PRO A 75 13.92 -14.95 1.56
C PRO A 75 13.14 -16.11 0.95
N ASP A 76 12.16 -16.66 1.66
CA ASP A 76 11.33 -17.77 1.21
C ASP A 76 9.97 -17.37 0.64
N LEU A 77 9.68 -16.06 0.56
CA LEU A 77 8.44 -15.58 -0.03
C LEU A 77 8.42 -15.85 -1.54
N LEU A 78 7.37 -16.52 -2.00
CA LEU A 78 7.20 -16.89 -3.41
C LEU A 78 6.28 -15.89 -4.13
N PRO A 79 6.38 -15.77 -5.47
CA PRO A 79 5.42 -14.96 -6.24
C PRO A 79 3.96 -15.34 -5.98
N ALA A 80 3.66 -16.64 -5.84
CA ALA A 80 2.30 -17.10 -5.54
C ALA A 80 1.80 -16.62 -4.17
N ASP A 81 2.68 -16.39 -3.22
CA ASP A 81 2.30 -15.84 -1.91
C ASP A 81 1.79 -14.40 -2.03
N LEU A 82 2.22 -13.67 -3.04
CA LEU A 82 1.76 -12.30 -3.32
C LEU A 82 0.53 -12.27 -4.21
N LEU A 83 0.59 -13.01 -5.32
CA LEU A 83 -0.39 -12.93 -6.40
C LEU A 83 -1.63 -13.76 -6.12
N GLY A 84 -1.49 -14.79 -5.32
CA GLY A 84 -2.51 -15.80 -5.12
C GLY A 84 -2.23 -17.04 -5.94
N SER A 85 -3.06 -18.06 -5.78
CA SER A 85 -2.90 -19.33 -6.45
C SER A 85 -4.23 -20.00 -6.73
N THR A 86 -4.25 -20.85 -7.76
CA THR A 86 -5.40 -21.69 -8.06
C THR A 86 -5.29 -22.98 -7.24
N ILE A 87 -6.34 -23.27 -6.50
CA ILE A 87 -6.44 -24.49 -5.72
C ILE A 87 -7.63 -25.31 -6.18
N TYR A 88 -7.56 -26.61 -5.94
CA TYR A 88 -8.66 -27.51 -6.24
C TYR A 88 -9.52 -27.70 -5.01
N ASP A 89 -10.80 -27.36 -5.13
CA ASP A 89 -11.78 -27.56 -4.07
C ASP A 89 -12.42 -28.93 -4.21
N MET A 90 -12.12 -29.82 -3.28
CA MET A 90 -12.64 -31.19 -3.30
C MET A 90 -14.14 -31.25 -3.07
N ARG A 91 -14.74 -30.26 -2.41
CA ARG A 91 -16.18 -30.24 -2.14
C ARG A 91 -16.99 -29.91 -3.38
N SER A 92 -16.56 -28.92 -4.16
CA SER A 92 -17.21 -28.50 -5.39
C SER A 92 -16.67 -29.20 -6.62
N ALA A 93 -15.55 -29.92 -6.50
CA ALA A 93 -14.81 -30.55 -7.59
C ALA A 93 -14.41 -29.54 -8.67
N GLN A 94 -14.07 -28.33 -8.26
CA GLN A 94 -13.70 -27.23 -9.16
C GLN A 94 -12.40 -26.57 -8.71
N PHE A 95 -11.72 -25.94 -9.68
CA PHE A 95 -10.57 -25.09 -9.38
C PHE A 95 -11.06 -23.72 -8.96
N GLU A 96 -10.45 -23.21 -7.91
CA GLU A 96 -10.76 -21.88 -7.38
C GLU A 96 -9.48 -21.06 -7.26
N PHE A 97 -9.52 -19.81 -7.76
CA PHE A 97 -8.41 -18.89 -7.57
C PHE A 97 -8.55 -18.18 -6.24
N ARG A 98 -7.56 -18.31 -5.37
CA ARG A 98 -7.46 -17.59 -4.12
C ARG A 98 -6.55 -16.39 -4.28
N ARG A 99 -7.11 -15.21 -4.08
CA ARG A 99 -6.39 -13.96 -4.23
C ARG A 99 -5.32 -13.80 -3.16
N GLY A 100 -4.13 -13.35 -3.58
CA GLY A 100 -3.06 -13.01 -2.67
C GLY A 100 -3.21 -11.61 -2.10
N PRO A 101 -2.29 -11.19 -1.22
CA PRO A 101 -2.35 -9.89 -0.54
C PRO A 101 -2.22 -8.67 -1.47
N ILE A 102 -1.76 -8.82 -2.72
CA ILE A 102 -1.69 -7.70 -3.66
C ILE A 102 -3.08 -7.16 -4.05
N PHE A 103 -4.13 -7.95 -3.86
CA PHE A 103 -5.50 -7.52 -4.11
C PHE A 103 -6.02 -6.69 -2.95
N THR A 104 -5.50 -5.47 -2.86
CA THR A 104 -5.81 -4.52 -1.82
C THR A 104 -5.75 -3.10 -2.40
N ASN A 105 -6.17 -2.10 -1.64
CA ASN A 105 -6.08 -0.71 -2.10
C ASN A 105 -4.71 -0.11 -1.82
N MET A 106 -4.15 -0.43 -0.66
CA MET A 106 -2.85 0.06 -0.24
C MET A 106 -2.04 -1.10 0.33
N LEU A 107 -0.96 -1.44 -0.35
CA LEU A 107 -0.05 -2.50 0.08
C LEU A 107 1.23 -1.88 0.64
N MET A 108 1.58 -2.25 1.86
CA MET A 108 2.89 -1.93 2.41
C MET A 108 3.80 -3.14 2.27
N ALA A 109 4.79 -3.03 1.38
CA ALA A 109 5.79 -4.04 1.15
C ALA A 109 7.00 -3.73 2.04
N ASP A 110 7.15 -4.48 3.13
CA ASP A 110 8.22 -4.26 4.10
C ASP A 110 9.39 -5.19 3.82
N GLU A 111 10.60 -4.68 3.91
CA GLU A 111 11.85 -5.45 3.72
C GLU A 111 11.94 -6.11 2.33
N ILE A 112 11.58 -5.37 1.28
CA ILE A 112 11.52 -5.90 -0.09
C ILE A 112 12.87 -6.39 -0.61
N ASN A 113 13.97 -5.86 -0.07
CA ASN A 113 15.32 -6.24 -0.45
C ASN A 113 15.73 -7.63 0.01
N ARG A 114 14.97 -8.26 0.93
CA ARG A 114 15.27 -9.59 1.46
C ARG A 114 14.75 -10.73 0.58
N THR A 115 13.84 -10.44 -0.32
CA THR A 115 13.14 -11.44 -1.12
C THR A 115 13.91 -11.74 -2.41
N PRO A 116 13.82 -12.97 -2.97
CA PRO A 116 14.47 -13.30 -4.23
C PRO A 116 14.01 -12.44 -5.40
N PRO A 117 14.87 -12.23 -6.42
CA PRO A 117 14.54 -11.36 -7.56
C PRO A 117 13.25 -11.72 -8.28
N LYS A 118 12.87 -13.00 -8.38
CA LYS A 118 11.64 -13.37 -9.09
C LYS A 118 10.38 -12.94 -8.32
N THR A 119 10.42 -12.90 -7.00
CA THR A 119 9.31 -12.40 -6.19
C THR A 119 9.24 -10.87 -6.26
N GLN A 120 10.39 -10.21 -6.28
CA GLN A 120 10.46 -8.76 -6.51
C GLN A 120 9.90 -8.41 -7.91
N ALA A 121 10.23 -9.21 -8.92
CA ALA A 121 9.71 -9.02 -10.28
C ALA A 121 8.18 -9.14 -10.32
N ALA A 122 7.61 -10.08 -9.59
CA ALA A 122 6.16 -10.25 -9.51
C ALA A 122 5.50 -9.00 -8.90
N LEU A 123 6.11 -8.43 -7.85
CA LEU A 123 5.62 -7.19 -7.26
C LEU A 123 5.68 -6.02 -8.26
N LEU A 124 6.80 -5.88 -8.97
CA LEU A 124 6.97 -4.81 -9.97
C LEU A 124 5.95 -4.90 -11.10
N GLU A 125 5.63 -6.11 -11.57
CA GLU A 125 4.57 -6.30 -12.56
C GLU A 125 3.21 -5.85 -12.04
N ALA A 126 2.88 -6.19 -10.80
CA ALA A 126 1.63 -5.76 -10.17
C ALA A 126 1.57 -4.23 -10.03
N MET A 127 2.69 -3.59 -9.73
CA MET A 127 2.77 -2.13 -9.62
C MET A 127 2.60 -1.41 -10.96
N ALA A 128 2.98 -2.05 -12.06
CA ALA A 128 2.87 -1.46 -13.39
C ALA A 128 1.45 -1.47 -13.95
N GLU A 129 0.59 -2.30 -13.40
CA GLU A 129 -0.81 -2.43 -13.79
C GLU A 129 -1.71 -1.74 -12.76
#